data_03f01d62746e60cab37c702b1206da3e
#
_entry.id   03f01d62746e60cab37c702b1206da3e
#
_cell.length_a   1.000
_cell.length_b   1.000
_cell.length_c   1.000
_cell.angle_alpha   90.00
_cell.angle_beta   90.00
_cell.angle_gamma   90.00
#
_symmetry.space_group_name_H-M   'P 1'
#
loop_
_entity.id
_entity.type
_entity.pdbx_description
1 polymer ?
#
loop_
_entity_poly.entity_id
_entity_poly.type
_entity_poly.pdbx_seq_one_letter_code
_entity_poly.pdbx_strand_id
1 'polypeptide(L)'
;MAVFIDTGVFVALRNADDELHIRSKQLIKKALKGEFGRVYTSDYVIDEAVTTALVRTRRHDLAVDIGKYIIESPRITKLWTAEDTFDVSWQKFKTFKDKPLSFTDCASLALMEKNHIKQIMSFDSGFDGLIQRVY
;
A
#
# COMPACT_ATOMS: atom_id res chain seq x y z
N MET A 1 16.06 -6.24 -5.48
CA MET A 1 15.49 -5.19 -4.61
C MET A 1 14.08 -4.87 -5.05
N ALA A 2 13.19 -4.61 -4.12
CA ALA A 2 11.79 -4.35 -4.40
C ALA A 2 11.16 -3.54 -3.26
N VAL A 3 10.05 -2.83 -3.56
CA VAL A 3 9.27 -2.09 -2.57
C VAL A 3 7.78 -2.34 -2.80
N PHE A 4 7.04 -2.51 -1.73
CA PHE A 4 5.57 -2.59 -1.75
C PHE A 4 5.02 -1.24 -1.29
N ILE A 5 4.05 -0.69 -2.01
CA ILE A 5 3.46 0.61 -1.68
C ILE A 5 2.12 0.40 -0.99
N ASP A 6 2.00 1.00 0.20
CA ASP A 6 0.82 0.94 1.04
C ASP A 6 -0.21 2.01 0.66
N THR A 7 -1.43 1.82 1.15
CA THR A 7 -2.62 2.64 0.91
C THR A 7 -2.40 4.14 1.11
N GLY A 8 -1.87 4.54 2.26
CA GLY A 8 -1.75 5.95 2.64
C GLY A 8 -0.87 6.76 1.69
N VAL A 9 0.11 6.12 1.08
CA VAL A 9 1.01 6.77 0.12
C VAL A 9 0.24 7.17 -1.15
N PHE A 10 -0.60 6.28 -1.67
CA PHE A 10 -1.41 6.57 -2.85
C PHE A 10 -2.47 7.64 -2.59
N VAL A 11 -3.13 7.57 -1.44
CA VAL A 11 -4.15 8.56 -1.05
C VAL A 11 -3.51 9.94 -0.98
N ALA A 12 -2.38 10.06 -0.28
CA ALA A 12 -1.66 11.33 -0.15
C ALA A 12 -1.11 11.84 -1.49
N LEU A 13 -0.66 10.93 -2.35
CA LEU A 13 -0.14 11.28 -3.67
C LEU A 13 -1.18 12.00 -4.53
N ARG A 14 -2.43 11.57 -4.48
CA ARG A 14 -3.49 12.06 -5.37
C ARG A 14 -4.41 13.08 -4.71
N ASN A 15 -4.26 13.34 -3.42
CA ASN A 15 -5.03 14.33 -2.68
C ASN A 15 -4.13 15.51 -2.29
N ALA A 16 -4.25 16.62 -3.02
CA ALA A 16 -3.42 17.81 -2.80
C ALA A 16 -3.63 18.44 -1.41
N ASP A 17 -4.76 18.16 -0.75
CA ASP A 17 -5.06 18.67 0.58
C ASP A 17 -4.49 17.80 1.70
N ASP A 18 -3.92 16.64 1.36
CA ASP A 18 -3.29 15.76 2.35
C ASP A 18 -1.95 16.36 2.81
N GLU A 19 -1.72 16.40 4.12
CA GLU A 19 -0.49 16.95 4.69
C GLU A 19 0.76 16.19 4.26
N LEU A 20 0.62 14.94 3.84
CA LEU A 20 1.72 14.11 3.33
C LEU A 20 1.83 14.11 1.80
N HIS A 21 1.07 14.98 1.13
CA HIS A 21 1.04 15.04 -0.34
C HIS A 21 2.43 15.24 -0.94
N ILE A 22 3.16 16.25 -0.49
CA ILE A 22 4.50 16.55 -1.02
C ILE A 22 5.47 15.39 -0.76
N ARG A 23 5.42 14.84 0.45
CA ARG A 23 6.27 13.69 0.80
C ARG A 23 5.98 12.48 -0.08
N SER A 24 4.70 12.17 -0.31
CA SER A 24 4.29 11.07 -1.20
C SER A 24 4.81 11.28 -2.63
N LYS A 25 4.70 12.49 -3.14
CA LYS A 25 5.21 12.82 -4.48
C LYS A 25 6.70 12.53 -4.58
N GLN A 26 7.48 12.92 -3.57
CA GLN A 26 8.92 12.66 -3.54
C GLN A 26 9.24 11.17 -3.52
N LEU A 27 8.55 10.41 -2.67
CA LEU A 27 8.76 8.96 -2.52
C LEU A 27 8.39 8.20 -3.80
N ILE A 28 7.25 8.49 -4.37
CA ILE A 28 6.79 7.83 -5.60
C ILE A 28 7.72 8.17 -6.76
N LYS A 29 8.17 9.41 -6.87
CA LYS A 29 9.14 9.81 -7.89
C LYS A 29 10.42 8.97 -7.80
N LYS A 30 10.94 8.77 -6.60
CA LYS A 30 12.12 7.92 -6.37
C LYS A 30 11.84 6.47 -6.74
N ALA A 31 10.68 5.95 -6.33
CA ALA A 31 10.28 4.57 -6.63
C ALA A 31 10.20 4.33 -8.14
N LEU A 32 9.54 5.24 -8.88
CA LEU A 32 9.36 5.10 -10.32
C LEU A 32 10.66 5.31 -11.10
N LYS A 33 11.68 5.92 -10.49
CA LYS A 33 13.03 6.00 -11.06
C LYS A 33 13.85 4.73 -10.79
N GLY A 34 13.33 3.79 -10.03
CA GLY A 34 14.00 2.52 -9.73
C GLY A 34 14.89 2.54 -8.48
N GLU A 35 14.86 3.57 -7.66
CA GLU A 35 15.72 3.65 -6.46
C GLU A 35 15.50 2.51 -5.47
N PHE A 36 14.29 1.95 -5.45
CA PHE A 36 13.94 0.83 -4.56
C PHE A 36 13.75 -0.50 -5.30
N GLY A 37 14.16 -0.56 -6.57
CA GLY A 37 13.95 -1.73 -7.41
C GLY A 37 12.52 -1.81 -7.94
N ARG A 38 12.00 -3.03 -8.10
CA ARG A 38 10.64 -3.25 -8.59
C ARG A 38 9.61 -2.71 -7.60
N VAL A 39 8.53 -2.15 -8.16
CA VAL A 39 7.45 -1.52 -7.38
C VAL A 39 6.20 -2.39 -7.44
N TYR A 40 5.65 -2.70 -6.27
CA TYR A 40 4.49 -3.56 -6.11
C TYR A 40 3.41 -2.89 -5.28
N THR A 41 2.19 -3.28 -5.50
CA THR A 41 1.06 -3.06 -4.62
C THR A 41 0.07 -4.21 -4.79
N SER A 42 -1.17 -4.09 -4.30
CA SER A 42 -2.11 -5.20 -4.35
C SER A 42 -3.54 -4.76 -4.61
N ASP A 43 -4.38 -5.74 -4.92
CA ASP A 43 -5.84 -5.61 -5.02
C ASP A 43 -6.45 -5.03 -3.73
N TYR A 44 -6.03 -5.52 -2.56
CA TYR A 44 -6.55 -5.02 -1.28
C TYR A 44 -6.14 -3.59 -1.00
N VAL A 45 -4.93 -3.20 -1.40
CA VAL A 45 -4.50 -1.79 -1.29
C VAL A 45 -5.35 -0.90 -2.21
N ILE A 46 -5.64 -1.35 -3.42
CA ILE A 46 -6.51 -0.60 -4.33
C ILE A 46 -7.89 -0.38 -3.68
N ASP A 47 -8.50 -1.45 -3.17
CA ASP A 47 -9.79 -1.37 -2.48
C ASP A 47 -9.73 -0.38 -1.30
N GLU A 48 -8.75 -0.52 -0.42
CA GLU A 48 -8.62 0.35 0.75
C GLU A 48 -8.36 1.80 0.35
N ALA A 49 -7.53 2.04 -0.66
CA ALA A 49 -7.20 3.39 -1.10
C ALA A 49 -8.41 4.14 -1.65
N VAL A 50 -9.17 3.52 -2.54
CA VAL A 50 -10.36 4.16 -3.12
C VAL A 50 -11.47 4.32 -2.09
N THR A 51 -11.66 3.35 -1.20
CA THR A 51 -12.68 3.40 -0.17
C THR A 51 -12.35 4.46 0.88
N THR A 52 -11.10 4.50 1.36
CA THR A 52 -10.63 5.51 2.31
C THR A 52 -10.81 6.92 1.76
N ALA A 53 -10.41 7.15 0.52
CA ALA A 53 -10.56 8.44 -0.11
C ALA A 53 -12.04 8.86 -0.21
N LEU A 54 -12.89 7.93 -0.63
CA LEU A 54 -14.34 8.19 -0.74
C LEU A 54 -14.96 8.54 0.61
N VAL A 55 -14.66 7.75 1.64
CA VAL A 55 -15.23 7.94 2.98
C VAL A 55 -14.76 9.25 3.61
N ARG A 56 -13.47 9.56 3.50
CA ARG A 56 -12.89 10.75 4.14
C ARG A 56 -13.23 12.06 3.43
N THR A 57 -13.26 12.05 2.10
CA THR A 57 -13.43 13.27 1.31
C THR A 57 -14.84 13.46 0.76
N ARG A 58 -15.65 12.40 0.71
CA ARG A 58 -16.96 12.37 0.04
C ARG A 58 -16.85 12.69 -1.46
N ARG A 59 -15.66 12.60 -2.03
CA ARG A 59 -15.40 12.90 -3.45
C ARG A 59 -15.18 11.60 -4.23
N HIS A 60 -16.22 11.17 -4.92
CA HIS A 60 -16.15 9.98 -5.78
C HIS A 60 -15.14 10.16 -6.92
N ASP A 61 -15.04 11.38 -7.48
CA ASP A 61 -14.07 11.70 -8.55
C ASP A 61 -12.62 11.48 -8.09
N LEU A 62 -12.30 11.86 -6.86
CA LEU A 62 -10.95 11.64 -6.28
C LEU A 62 -10.68 10.15 -6.07
N ALA A 63 -11.66 9.41 -5.55
CA ALA A 63 -11.53 7.96 -5.37
C ALA A 63 -11.27 7.23 -6.69
N VAL A 64 -12.01 7.61 -7.73
CA VAL A 64 -11.81 7.06 -9.09
C VAL A 64 -10.42 7.41 -9.62
N ASP A 65 -9.97 8.66 -9.42
CA ASP A 65 -8.63 9.09 -9.85
C ASP A 65 -7.54 8.25 -9.19
N ILE A 66 -7.65 7.98 -7.90
CA ILE A 66 -6.69 7.15 -7.17
C ILE A 66 -6.65 5.73 -7.75
N GLY A 67 -7.81 5.12 -7.93
CA GLY A 67 -7.90 3.78 -8.50
C GLY A 67 -7.30 3.70 -9.90
N LYS A 68 -7.63 4.65 -10.76
CA LYS A 68 -7.08 4.73 -12.12
C LYS A 68 -5.57 4.86 -12.11
N TYR A 69 -5.05 5.73 -11.24
CA TYR A 69 -3.61 5.92 -11.13
C TYR A 69 -2.89 4.59 -10.85
N ILE A 70 -3.39 3.83 -9.88
CA ILE A 70 -2.76 2.56 -9.50
C ILE A 70 -2.92 1.53 -10.62
N ILE A 71 -4.16 1.34 -11.10
CA ILE A 71 -4.49 0.28 -12.06
C ILE A 71 -3.77 0.49 -13.39
N GLU A 72 -3.72 1.72 -13.86
CA GLU A 72 -3.15 2.06 -15.17
C GLU A 72 -1.65 2.30 -15.15
N SER A 73 -1.01 2.34 -13.99
CA SER A 73 0.43 2.57 -13.89
C SER A 73 1.23 1.36 -14.40
N PRO A 74 2.00 1.51 -15.49
CA PRO A 74 2.75 0.38 -16.06
C PRO A 74 3.97 -0.01 -15.21
N ARG A 75 4.43 0.86 -14.33
CA ARG A 75 5.62 0.62 -13.48
C ARG A 75 5.29 0.05 -12.12
N ILE A 76 4.00 -0.05 -11.78
CA ILE A 76 3.55 -0.64 -10.53
C ILE A 76 2.93 -2.00 -10.84
N THR A 77 3.55 -3.06 -10.35
CA THR A 77 3.00 -4.42 -10.50
C THR A 77 1.93 -4.63 -9.44
N LYS A 78 0.72 -4.99 -9.87
CA LYS A 78 -0.41 -5.28 -8.98
C LYS A 78 -0.43 -6.77 -8.67
N LEU A 79 -0.26 -7.10 -7.39
CA LEU A 79 -0.36 -8.48 -6.90
C LEU A 79 -1.81 -8.77 -6.49
N TRP A 80 -2.28 -9.96 -6.84
CA TRP A 80 -3.63 -10.40 -6.50
C TRP A 80 -3.60 -11.37 -5.33
N THR A 81 -4.49 -11.17 -4.38
CA THR A 81 -4.59 -12.01 -3.18
C THR A 81 -5.34 -13.29 -3.54
N ALA A 82 -4.59 -14.39 -3.73
CA ALA A 82 -5.17 -15.70 -3.94
C ALA A 82 -5.66 -16.30 -2.61
N GLU A 83 -6.39 -17.40 -2.67
CA GLU A 83 -6.97 -18.05 -1.49
C GLU A 83 -5.92 -18.41 -0.43
N ASP A 84 -4.79 -18.96 -0.85
CA ASP A 84 -3.67 -19.32 0.04
C ASP A 84 -3.13 -18.09 0.78
N THR A 85 -2.98 -16.97 0.07
CA THR A 85 -2.52 -15.71 0.67
C THR A 85 -3.58 -15.11 1.60
N PHE A 86 -4.86 -15.23 1.24
CA PHE A 86 -5.95 -14.83 2.12
C PHE A 86 -5.89 -15.58 3.44
N ASP A 87 -5.69 -16.90 3.40
CA ASP A 87 -5.60 -17.71 4.61
C ASP A 87 -4.42 -17.29 5.49
N VAL A 88 -3.26 -17.02 4.91
CA VAL A 88 -2.10 -16.50 5.65
C VAL A 88 -2.40 -15.14 6.26
N SER A 89 -3.08 -14.26 5.52
CA SER A 89 -3.49 -12.94 6.00
C SER A 89 -4.39 -13.03 7.22
N TRP A 90 -5.35 -13.95 7.20
CA TRP A 90 -6.26 -14.21 8.31
C TRP A 90 -5.50 -14.70 9.54
N GLN A 91 -4.54 -15.63 9.36
CA GLN A 91 -3.70 -16.10 10.47
C GLN A 91 -2.88 -14.95 11.06
N LYS A 92 -2.30 -14.10 10.23
CA LYS A 92 -1.56 -12.92 10.72
C LYS A 92 -2.47 -11.98 11.51
N PHE A 93 -3.66 -11.71 11.01
CA PHE A 93 -4.60 -10.82 11.66
C PHE A 93 -4.98 -11.35 13.07
N LYS A 94 -5.22 -12.63 13.20
CA LYS A 94 -5.50 -13.26 14.49
C LYS A 94 -4.31 -13.21 15.45
N THR A 95 -3.09 -13.31 14.91
CA THR A 95 -1.85 -13.36 15.70
C THR A 95 -1.44 -11.99 16.22
N PHE A 96 -1.57 -10.93 15.40
CA PHE A 96 -1.14 -9.57 15.78
C PHE A 96 -2.16 -8.87 16.66
N LYS A 97 -2.36 -9.38 17.87
CA LYS A 97 -3.34 -8.84 18.83
C LYS A 97 -2.94 -7.45 19.37
N ASP A 98 -1.65 -7.22 19.51
CA ASP A 98 -1.09 -6.02 20.17
C ASP A 98 -0.65 -4.95 19.17
N LYS A 99 -0.86 -5.16 17.87
CA LYS A 99 -0.50 -4.21 16.81
C LYS A 99 -1.76 -3.76 16.09
N PRO A 100 -1.89 -2.43 15.82
CA PRO A 100 -3.07 -1.89 15.15
C PRO A 100 -3.02 -2.11 13.62
N LEU A 101 -2.80 -3.35 13.20
CA LEU A 101 -2.74 -3.72 11.79
C LEU A 101 -4.11 -4.13 11.29
N SER A 102 -4.56 -3.51 10.18
CA SER A 102 -5.80 -3.89 9.50
C SER A 102 -5.63 -5.23 8.79
N PHE A 103 -6.75 -5.80 8.33
CA PHE A 103 -6.68 -6.99 7.49
C PHE A 103 -5.88 -6.71 6.20
N THR A 104 -6.04 -5.54 5.59
CA THR A 104 -5.27 -5.14 4.42
C THR A 104 -3.77 -5.10 4.73
N ASP A 105 -3.38 -4.60 5.91
CA ASP A 105 -1.98 -4.60 6.34
C ASP A 105 -1.43 -6.02 6.44
N CYS A 106 -2.21 -6.92 7.02
CA CYS A 106 -1.82 -8.33 7.11
C CYS A 106 -1.73 -9.00 5.74
N ALA A 107 -2.63 -8.67 4.82
CA ALA A 107 -2.57 -9.14 3.44
C ALA A 107 -1.33 -8.62 2.71
N SER A 108 -0.97 -7.36 2.96
CA SER A 108 0.25 -6.78 2.41
C SER A 108 1.49 -7.52 2.89
N LEU A 109 1.59 -7.80 4.19
CA LEU A 109 2.70 -8.58 4.76
C LEU A 109 2.76 -10.00 4.16
N ALA A 110 1.60 -10.65 3.99
CA ALA A 110 1.53 -11.99 3.41
C ALA A 110 2.00 -12.00 1.96
N LEU A 111 1.59 -11.02 1.16
CA LEU A 111 2.03 -10.87 -0.23
C LEU A 111 3.51 -10.56 -0.33
N MET A 112 4.02 -9.70 0.54
CA MET A 112 5.45 -9.37 0.60
C MET A 112 6.29 -10.62 0.91
N GLU A 113 5.86 -11.40 1.89
CA GLU A 113 6.52 -12.64 2.28
C GLU A 113 6.56 -13.64 1.12
N LYS A 114 5.42 -13.84 0.46
CA LYS A 114 5.30 -14.74 -0.69
C LYS A 114 6.19 -14.33 -1.86
N ASN A 115 6.35 -13.03 -2.08
CA ASN A 115 7.08 -12.48 -3.22
C ASN A 115 8.50 -12.00 -2.85
N HIS A 116 8.97 -12.30 -1.64
CA HIS A 116 10.30 -11.92 -1.15
C HIS A 116 10.58 -10.41 -1.20
N ILE A 117 9.56 -9.61 -0.92
CA ILE A 117 9.67 -8.15 -0.85
C ILE A 117 10.03 -7.76 0.59
N LYS A 118 11.12 -7.02 0.76
CA LYS A 118 11.69 -6.71 2.09
C LYS A 118 11.40 -5.31 2.60
N GLN A 119 10.87 -4.43 1.75
CA GLN A 119 10.59 -3.03 2.11
C GLN A 119 9.16 -2.67 1.80
N ILE A 120 8.54 -1.93 2.72
CA ILE A 120 7.22 -1.31 2.49
C ILE A 120 7.35 0.21 2.50
N MET A 121 6.77 0.87 1.52
CA MET A 121 6.60 2.32 1.52
C MET A 121 5.28 2.63 2.20
N SER A 122 5.33 3.15 3.42
CA SER A 122 4.15 3.35 4.24
C SER A 122 4.38 4.43 5.29
N PHE A 123 3.35 5.22 5.55
CA PHE A 123 3.34 6.18 6.65
C PHE A 123 2.86 5.58 7.97
N ASP A 124 2.47 4.32 7.96
CA ASP A 124 1.95 3.63 9.15
C ASP A 124 3.09 2.99 9.94
N SER A 125 3.36 3.53 11.14
CA SER A 125 4.39 3.02 12.04
C SER A 125 4.05 1.63 12.61
N GLY A 126 2.83 1.13 12.43
CA GLY A 126 2.45 -0.23 12.84
C GLY A 126 3.30 -1.33 12.20
N PHE A 127 3.92 -1.03 11.06
CA PHE A 127 4.83 -1.97 10.40
C PHE A 127 6.24 -2.03 11.02
N ASP A 128 6.59 -1.07 11.87
CA ASP A 128 7.92 -1.02 12.49
C ASP A 128 8.17 -2.27 13.34
N GLY A 129 9.35 -2.85 13.20
CA GLY A 129 9.71 -4.10 13.86
C GLY A 129 9.28 -5.37 13.12
N LEU A 130 8.43 -5.25 12.09
CA LEU A 130 7.97 -6.38 11.27
C LEU A 130 8.66 -6.40 9.90
N ILE A 131 8.81 -5.23 9.30
CA ILE A 131 9.37 -5.07 7.96
C ILE A 131 10.07 -3.72 7.87
N GLN A 132 11.05 -3.58 6.99
CA GLN A 132 11.72 -2.29 6.77
C GLN A 132 10.76 -1.31 6.11
N ARG A 133 10.61 -0.13 6.72
CA ARG A 133 9.69 0.89 6.24
C ARG A 133 10.45 2.05 5.59
N VAL A 134 9.94 2.47 4.41
CA VAL A 134 10.38 3.66 3.68
C VAL A 134 9.29 4.72 3.83
N TYR A 135 9.65 5.95 4.26
CA TYR A 135 8.65 7.00 4.48
C TYR A 135 9.25 8.40 4.45
#